data_29a8c5962452b7401c0a0d9d29b3a78f
#
_entry.id   29a8c5962452b7401c0a0d9d29b3a78f
#
_cell.length_a   1.000
_cell.length_b   1.000
_cell.length_c   1.000
_cell.angle_alpha   90.00
_cell.angle_beta   90.00
_cell.angle_gamma   90.00
#
_symmetry.space_group_name_H-M   'P 1'
#
loop_
_entity.id
_entity.type
_entity.pdbx_description
1 polymer ?
#
loop_
_entity_poly.entity_id
_entity_poly.type
_entity_poly.pdbx_seq_one_letter_code
_entity_poly.pdbx_strand_id
1 'polypeptide(L)'
;MKKFLSKAFLCFSLLLLSSVVYAQSEKVMEIPLQDASDDFRGNRDDAKRDLGIYSILPTVLYNVADNYITIISQYVTFESVAYYIVDEFGFVQQQGELTLRKDDEIELFLPLLSVGSYKIVLEISEEYFGGEFYVE
;
A
#
# COMPACT_ATOMS: atom_id res chain seq x y z
N MET A 1 2.39 52.98 5.43
CA MET A 1 3.49 52.12 4.99
C MET A 1 3.70 50.92 5.89
N LYS A 2 3.64 51.05 7.21
CA LYS A 2 3.82 49.91 8.12
C LYS A 2 2.78 48.79 7.97
N LYS A 3 1.52 49.14 7.59
CA LYS A 3 0.46 48.17 7.39
C LYS A 3 0.63 47.30 6.12
N PHE A 4 1.31 47.82 5.10
CA PHE A 4 1.54 47.13 3.86
C PHE A 4 2.62 46.01 4.00
N LEU A 5 3.69 46.33 4.74
CA LEU A 5 4.78 45.38 5.01
C LEU A 5 4.32 44.21 5.86
N SER A 6 3.42 44.39 6.82
CA SER A 6 2.92 43.32 7.66
C SER A 6 2.02 42.32 6.89
N LYS A 7 1.23 42.80 5.92
CA LYS A 7 0.41 41.93 5.05
C LYS A 7 1.26 41.12 4.10
N ALA A 8 2.30 41.69 3.52
CA ALA A 8 3.22 40.95 2.64
C ALA A 8 3.98 39.88 3.42
N PHE A 9 4.39 40.14 4.63
CA PHE A 9 5.09 39.19 5.48
C PHE A 9 4.17 38.05 5.89
N LEU A 10 2.91 38.32 6.18
CA LEU A 10 1.93 37.29 6.54
C LEU A 10 1.64 36.33 5.37
N CYS A 11 1.52 36.84 4.16
CA CYS A 11 1.34 36.02 2.95
C CYS A 11 2.55 35.13 2.69
N PHE A 12 3.76 35.62 2.92
CA PHE A 12 4.99 34.87 2.72
C PHE A 12 5.11 33.70 3.73
N SER A 13 4.76 33.93 5.01
CA SER A 13 4.79 32.90 6.02
C SER A 13 3.73 31.79 5.78
N LEU A 14 2.56 32.15 5.26
CA LEU A 14 1.53 31.18 4.88
C LEU A 14 1.97 30.31 3.71
N LEU A 15 2.68 30.84 2.74
CA LEU A 15 3.23 30.08 1.62
C LEU A 15 4.29 29.08 2.08
N LEU A 16 5.13 29.43 3.02
CA LEU A 16 6.12 28.53 3.60
C LEU A 16 5.47 27.37 4.36
N LEU A 17 4.42 27.63 5.12
CA LEU A 17 3.69 26.61 5.86
C LEU A 17 3.01 25.61 4.91
N SER A 18 2.41 26.08 3.82
CA SER A 18 1.77 25.18 2.86
C SER A 18 2.78 24.30 2.12
N SER A 19 3.99 24.78 1.84
CA SER A 19 5.02 23.95 1.21
C SER A 19 5.56 22.85 2.15
N VAL A 20 5.66 23.11 3.45
CA VAL A 20 6.06 22.11 4.44
C VAL A 20 4.99 21.02 4.58
N VAL A 21 3.71 21.39 4.63
CA VAL A 21 2.60 20.42 4.71
C VAL A 21 2.56 19.56 3.45
N TYR A 22 2.78 20.13 2.28
CA TYR A 22 2.81 19.41 1.01
C TYR A 22 3.96 18.39 0.96
N ALA A 23 5.15 18.74 1.45
CA ALA A 23 6.30 17.85 1.50
C ALA A 23 6.07 16.63 2.43
N GLN A 24 5.30 16.79 3.51
CA GLN A 24 4.99 15.69 4.43
C GLN A 24 3.96 14.70 3.86
N SER A 25 3.12 15.12 2.91
CA SER A 25 2.11 14.25 2.30
C SER A 25 2.65 13.32 1.21
N GLU A 26 3.93 13.47 0.81
CA GLU A 26 4.53 12.71 -0.30
C GLU A 26 5.19 11.39 0.11
N LYS A 27 5.13 10.98 1.39
CA LYS A 27 5.72 9.70 1.83
C LYS A 27 4.80 8.52 1.50
N VAL A 28 4.61 8.25 0.22
CA VAL A 28 3.90 7.10 -0.28
C VAL A 28 4.88 6.23 -1.05
N MET A 29 4.95 4.95 -0.68
CA MET A 29 5.84 3.99 -1.32
C MET A 29 5.04 2.93 -2.04
N GLU A 30 5.41 2.62 -3.27
CA GLU A 30 4.84 1.48 -3.98
C GLU A 30 5.45 0.18 -3.42
N ILE A 31 4.57 -0.78 -3.13
CA ILE A 31 4.99 -2.12 -2.72
C ILE A 31 4.89 -3.02 -3.95
N PRO A 32 6.02 -3.43 -4.56
CA PRO A 32 5.97 -4.33 -5.71
C PRO A 32 5.51 -5.71 -5.26
N LEU A 33 4.51 -6.25 -5.95
CA LEU A 33 3.99 -7.58 -5.67
C LEU A 33 4.77 -8.63 -6.43
N GLN A 34 5.18 -9.67 -5.71
CA GLN A 34 5.87 -10.83 -6.25
C GLN A 34 5.13 -12.09 -5.84
N ASP A 35 5.38 -13.17 -6.55
CA ASP A 35 4.80 -14.46 -6.20
C ASP A 35 5.27 -14.90 -4.82
N ALA A 36 4.31 -15.12 -3.93
CA ALA A 36 4.53 -15.58 -2.57
C ALA A 36 3.92 -16.94 -2.31
N SER A 37 3.57 -17.69 -3.34
CA SER A 37 2.91 -19.00 -3.21
C SER A 37 3.77 -20.01 -2.47
N ASP A 38 5.08 -19.97 -2.65
CA ASP A 38 6.01 -20.89 -1.98
C ASP A 38 6.06 -20.64 -0.47
N ASP A 39 5.92 -19.40 -0.03
CA ASP A 39 5.94 -19.04 1.38
C ASP A 39 4.65 -19.43 2.11
N PHE A 40 3.52 -19.41 1.40
CA PHE A 40 2.20 -19.63 1.99
C PHE A 40 1.65 -21.05 1.83
N ARG A 41 2.01 -21.73 0.74
CA ARG A 41 1.49 -23.06 0.42
C ARG A 41 2.53 -24.17 0.42
N GLY A 42 3.80 -23.82 0.64
CA GLY A 42 4.90 -24.76 0.47
C GLY A 42 5.20 -25.05 -1.01
N ASN A 43 6.02 -26.06 -1.26
CA ASN A 43 6.46 -26.38 -2.61
C ASN A 43 5.29 -26.75 -3.51
N ARG A 44 4.96 -25.86 -4.43
CA ARG A 44 4.05 -26.12 -5.53
C ARG A 44 4.84 -26.24 -6.82
N ASP A 45 4.41 -27.14 -7.68
CA ASP A 45 5.01 -27.27 -9.00
C ASP A 45 4.66 -26.02 -9.84
N ASP A 46 5.66 -25.16 -10.03
CA ASP A 46 5.51 -23.86 -10.68
C ASP A 46 5.33 -23.93 -12.20
N ALA A 47 5.32 -25.12 -12.78
CA ALA A 47 5.28 -25.31 -14.22
C ALA A 47 4.00 -24.79 -14.89
N LYS A 48 3.02 -24.30 -14.13
CA LYS A 48 1.71 -23.87 -14.66
C LYS A 48 1.37 -22.42 -14.32
N ARG A 49 2.33 -21.58 -14.00
CA ARG A 49 2.05 -20.16 -13.72
C ARG A 49 1.50 -19.44 -14.94
N ASP A 50 0.38 -18.77 -14.75
CA ASP A 50 -0.11 -17.85 -15.75
C ASP A 50 0.64 -16.53 -15.62
N LEU A 51 1.64 -16.33 -16.48
CA LEU A 51 2.43 -15.10 -16.51
C LEU A 51 1.61 -13.87 -16.88
N GLY A 52 0.44 -14.05 -17.50
CA GLY A 52 -0.45 -12.96 -17.85
C GLY A 52 -1.03 -12.21 -16.65
N ILE A 53 -1.17 -12.87 -15.49
CA ILE A 53 -1.72 -12.22 -14.32
C ILE A 53 -0.83 -11.10 -13.79
N TYR A 54 0.48 -11.17 -13.99
CA TYR A 54 1.40 -10.11 -13.53
C TYR A 54 1.14 -8.76 -14.21
N SER A 55 0.63 -8.77 -15.42
CA SER A 55 0.32 -7.52 -16.14
C SER A 55 -0.95 -6.84 -15.64
N ILE A 56 -1.81 -7.56 -14.89
CA ILE A 56 -3.09 -7.04 -14.40
C ILE A 56 -3.18 -6.98 -12.87
N LEU A 57 -2.09 -7.28 -12.17
CA LEU A 57 -2.05 -7.22 -10.70
C LEU A 57 -2.40 -5.82 -10.20
N PRO A 58 -3.08 -5.72 -9.05
CA PRO A 58 -3.35 -4.42 -8.46
C PRO A 58 -2.05 -3.73 -8.03
N THR A 59 -2.09 -2.42 -7.97
CA THR A 59 -1.01 -1.60 -7.42
C THR A 59 -1.25 -1.43 -5.93
N VAL A 60 -0.20 -1.65 -5.13
CA VAL A 60 -0.26 -1.51 -3.68
C VAL A 60 0.67 -0.38 -3.27
N LEU A 61 0.11 0.58 -2.54
CA LEU A 61 0.83 1.75 -2.05
C LEU A 61 0.77 1.77 -0.53
N TYR A 62 1.90 2.04 0.11
CA TYR A 62 1.98 2.21 1.55
C TYR A 62 2.21 3.68 1.90
N ASN A 63 1.31 4.25 2.69
CA ASN A 63 1.46 5.60 3.23
C ASN A 63 2.18 5.51 4.57
N VAL A 64 3.43 5.96 4.59
CA VAL A 64 4.30 5.84 5.77
C VAL A 64 3.82 6.74 6.91
N ALA A 65 3.35 7.96 6.58
CA ALA A 65 2.96 8.94 7.59
C ALA A 65 1.69 8.54 8.33
N ASP A 66 0.67 8.07 7.60
CA ASP A 66 -0.66 7.77 8.15
C ASP A 66 -0.89 6.28 8.40
N ASN A 67 0.07 5.44 8.06
CA ASN A 67 0.08 4.00 8.31
C ASN A 67 -1.16 3.29 7.75
N TYR A 68 -1.40 3.46 6.45
CA TYR A 68 -2.44 2.74 5.73
C TYR A 68 -1.92 2.28 4.37
N ILE A 69 -2.58 1.27 3.83
CA ILE A 69 -2.27 0.70 2.51
C ILE A 69 -3.41 1.02 1.56
N THR A 70 -3.09 1.50 0.37
CA THR A 70 -4.05 1.71 -0.71
C THR A 70 -3.84 0.64 -1.77
N ILE A 71 -4.92 -0.01 -2.18
CA ILE A 71 -4.90 -1.04 -3.21
C ILE A 71 -5.76 -0.55 -4.38
N ILE A 72 -5.17 -0.49 -5.56
CA ILE A 72 -5.81 0.06 -6.76
C ILE A 72 -5.82 -1.01 -7.85
N SER A 73 -6.99 -1.29 -8.41
CA SER A 73 -7.11 -2.14 -9.59
C SER A 73 -7.34 -1.27 -10.81
N GLN A 74 -6.38 -1.27 -11.74
CA GLN A 74 -6.40 -0.42 -12.93
C GLN A 74 -7.00 -1.11 -14.15
N TYR A 75 -6.96 -2.43 -14.22
CA TYR A 75 -7.23 -3.15 -15.44
C TYR A 75 -8.47 -4.03 -15.41
N VAL A 76 -8.73 -4.69 -14.29
CA VAL A 76 -9.81 -5.66 -14.15
C VAL A 76 -10.47 -5.54 -12.79
N THR A 77 -11.68 -6.12 -12.67
CA THR A 77 -12.36 -6.29 -11.40
C THR A 77 -11.97 -7.63 -10.79
N PHE A 78 -11.50 -7.61 -9.55
CA PHE A 78 -11.29 -8.82 -8.75
C PHE A 78 -12.42 -8.93 -7.73
N GLU A 79 -13.31 -9.91 -7.89
CA GLU A 79 -14.52 -10.02 -7.06
C GLU A 79 -14.21 -10.48 -5.64
N SER A 80 -13.19 -11.32 -5.47
CA SER A 80 -12.81 -11.81 -4.16
C SER A 80 -11.30 -11.86 -4.06
N VAL A 81 -10.75 -11.02 -3.19
CA VAL A 81 -9.33 -10.97 -2.89
C VAL A 81 -9.17 -11.10 -1.38
N ALA A 82 -8.54 -12.17 -0.93
CA ALA A 82 -8.15 -12.28 0.46
C ALA A 82 -6.82 -11.55 0.68
N TYR A 83 -6.70 -10.84 1.80
CA TYR A 83 -5.45 -10.17 2.13
C TYR A 83 -4.97 -10.56 3.52
N TYR A 84 -3.66 -10.55 3.69
CA TYR A 84 -2.99 -10.85 4.95
C TYR A 84 -1.86 -9.86 5.17
N ILE A 85 -1.81 -9.28 6.35
CA ILE A 85 -0.64 -8.51 6.80
C ILE A 85 0.11 -9.42 7.77
N VAL A 86 1.33 -9.77 7.43
CA VAL A 86 2.14 -10.69 8.24
C VAL A 86 3.42 -9.99 8.69
N ASP A 87 3.92 -10.37 9.87
CA ASP A 87 5.18 -9.86 10.38
C ASP A 87 6.38 -10.64 9.79
N GLU A 88 7.58 -10.27 10.19
CA GLU A 88 8.80 -10.91 9.69
C GLU A 88 8.92 -12.39 10.09
N PHE A 89 8.17 -12.82 11.11
CA PHE A 89 8.14 -14.22 11.56
C PHE A 89 7.01 -15.04 10.94
N GLY A 90 6.19 -14.42 10.08
CA GLY A 90 5.08 -15.09 9.42
C GLY A 90 3.77 -15.08 10.18
N PHE A 91 3.67 -14.36 11.29
CA PHE A 91 2.42 -14.24 12.05
C PHE A 91 1.48 -13.21 11.43
N VAL A 92 0.23 -13.60 11.25
CA VAL A 92 -0.80 -12.72 10.68
C VAL A 92 -1.21 -11.66 11.71
N GLN A 93 -1.08 -10.39 11.33
CA GLN A 93 -1.48 -9.25 12.14
C GLN A 93 -2.87 -8.75 11.79
N GLN A 94 -3.25 -8.90 10.54
CA GLN A 94 -4.57 -8.49 10.02
C GLN A 94 -4.88 -9.32 8.79
N GLN A 95 -6.16 -9.66 8.61
CA GLN A 95 -6.62 -10.39 7.43
C GLN A 95 -8.05 -10.01 7.11
N GLY A 96 -8.46 -10.24 5.87
CA GLY A 96 -9.82 -9.98 5.43
C GLY A 96 -10.01 -10.29 3.96
N GLU A 97 -11.20 -9.99 3.47
CA GLU A 97 -11.55 -10.12 2.06
C GLU A 97 -11.99 -8.78 1.49
N LEU A 98 -11.64 -8.56 0.22
CA LEU A 98 -11.92 -7.34 -0.51
C LEU A 98 -12.55 -7.66 -1.85
N THR A 99 -13.36 -6.72 -2.34
CA THR A 99 -13.73 -6.66 -3.74
C THR A 99 -13.03 -5.45 -4.35
N LEU A 100 -12.16 -5.70 -5.33
CA LEU A 100 -11.44 -4.65 -6.04
C LEU A 100 -12.08 -4.43 -7.40
N ARG A 101 -12.90 -3.40 -7.53
CA ARG A 101 -13.50 -3.05 -8.81
C ARG A 101 -12.49 -2.30 -9.66
N LYS A 102 -12.59 -2.51 -10.97
CA LYS A 102 -11.77 -1.77 -11.93
C LYS A 102 -11.90 -0.27 -11.70
N ASP A 103 -10.77 0.43 -11.66
CA ASP A 103 -10.64 1.87 -11.43
C ASP A 103 -11.00 2.33 -10.00
N ASP A 104 -11.27 1.40 -9.09
CA ASP A 104 -11.48 1.72 -7.67
C ASP A 104 -10.19 1.57 -6.88
N GLU A 105 -10.14 2.33 -5.79
CA GLU A 105 -9.08 2.19 -4.78
C GLU A 105 -9.69 1.88 -3.42
N ILE A 106 -9.02 1.01 -2.67
CA ILE A 106 -9.41 0.63 -1.32
C ILE A 106 -8.32 1.02 -0.35
N GLU A 107 -8.69 1.65 0.75
CA GLU A 107 -7.77 2.00 1.83
C GLU A 107 -7.90 0.98 2.96
N LEU A 108 -6.77 0.37 3.34
CA LEU A 108 -6.67 -0.53 4.48
C LEU A 108 -5.93 0.19 5.60
N PHE A 109 -6.64 0.51 6.67
CA PHE A 109 -6.01 1.08 7.86
C PHE A 109 -5.36 -0.04 8.65
N LEU A 110 -4.06 0.09 8.90
CA LEU A 110 -3.31 -0.93 9.62
C LEU A 110 -3.56 -0.81 11.12
N PRO A 111 -3.52 -1.94 11.85
CA PRO A 111 -3.56 -1.88 13.30
C PRO A 111 -2.29 -1.20 13.82
N LEU A 112 -2.25 -0.94 15.13
CA LEU A 112 -1.05 -0.38 15.75
C LEU A 112 0.06 -1.45 15.72
N LEU A 113 0.92 -1.36 14.70
CA LEU A 113 2.02 -2.29 14.49
C LEU A 113 3.28 -1.75 15.15
N SER A 114 4.09 -2.64 15.72
CA SER A 114 5.42 -2.28 16.19
C SER A 114 6.36 -2.02 15.01
N VAL A 115 7.42 -1.26 15.27
CA VAL A 115 8.45 -0.96 14.28
C VAL A 115 9.05 -2.27 13.75
N GLY A 116 9.15 -2.41 12.44
CA GLY A 116 9.73 -3.60 11.84
C GLY A 116 9.26 -3.85 10.42
N SER A 117 9.69 -4.98 9.90
CA SER A 117 9.35 -5.43 8.54
C SER A 117 8.08 -6.24 8.53
N TYR A 118 7.23 -5.94 7.56
CA TYR A 118 5.95 -6.63 7.35
C TYR A 118 5.79 -6.96 5.87
N LYS A 119 4.85 -7.82 5.59
CA LYS A 119 4.50 -8.19 4.23
C LYS A 119 2.98 -8.11 4.06
N ILE A 120 2.52 -7.53 2.98
CA ILE A 120 1.14 -7.69 2.55
C ILE A 120 1.08 -8.82 1.54
N VAL A 121 0.14 -9.73 1.73
CA VAL A 121 -0.09 -10.86 0.82
C VAL A 121 -1.51 -10.79 0.32
N LEU A 122 -1.67 -10.87 -0.99
CA LEU A 122 -2.97 -10.94 -1.65
C LEU A 122 -3.15 -12.32 -2.25
N GLU A 123 -4.28 -12.94 -1.96
CA GLU A 123 -4.69 -14.19 -2.60
C GLU A 123 -5.67 -13.87 -3.72
N ILE A 124 -5.24 -14.09 -4.95
CA ILE A 124 -6.01 -13.83 -6.16
C ILE A 124 -6.00 -15.08 -7.01
N SER A 125 -7.20 -15.61 -7.34
CA SER A 125 -7.34 -16.78 -8.18
C SER A 125 -6.50 -17.97 -7.71
N GLU A 126 -6.51 -18.24 -6.41
CA GLU A 126 -5.78 -19.32 -5.73
C GLU A 126 -4.25 -19.16 -5.74
N GLU A 127 -3.74 -18.02 -6.16
CA GLU A 127 -2.33 -17.71 -6.10
C GLU A 127 -2.06 -16.58 -5.10
N TYR A 128 -0.87 -16.60 -4.50
CA TYR A 128 -0.46 -15.61 -3.51
C TYR A 128 0.58 -14.66 -4.09
N PHE A 129 0.36 -13.36 -3.89
CA PHE A 129 1.28 -12.31 -4.30
C PHE A 129 1.58 -11.45 -3.09
N GLY A 130 2.84 -11.21 -2.82
CA GLY A 130 3.26 -10.48 -1.64
C GLY A 130 4.28 -9.41 -1.93
N GLY A 131 4.31 -8.42 -1.07
CA GLY A 131 5.30 -7.37 -1.11
C GLY A 131 5.64 -6.91 0.31
N GLU A 132 6.89 -6.49 0.51
CA GLU A 132 7.39 -6.08 1.80
C GLU A 132 7.27 -4.58 2.01
N PHE A 133 7.01 -4.19 3.25
CA PHE A 133 7.03 -2.79 3.68
C PHE A 133 7.57 -2.70 5.10
N TYR A 134 8.05 -1.52 5.47
CA TYR A 134 8.65 -1.28 6.77
C TYR A 134 7.87 -0.24 7.56
N VAL A 135 7.49 -0.58 8.79
CA VAL A 135 6.80 0.33 9.72
C VAL A 135 7.85 1.02 10.58
N GLU A 136 7.87 2.33 10.50
CA GLU A 136 8.79 3.18 11.28
C GLU A 136 8.26 3.50 12.69
#